data_ed0381cd282a10df1c2c8af987f9dc4d
#
_entry.id   ed0381cd282a10df1c2c8af987f9dc4d
#
_cell.length_a   1.000
_cell.length_b   1.000
_cell.length_c   1.000
_cell.angle_alpha   90.00
_cell.angle_beta   90.00
_cell.angle_gamma   90.00
#
_symmetry.space_group_name_H-M   'P 1'
#
loop_
_entity.id
_entity.type
_entity.pdbx_description
1 polymer ?
#
loop_
_entity_poly.entity_id
_entity_poly.type
_entity_poly.pdbx_seq_one_letter_code
_entity_poly.pdbx_strand_id
1 'polypeptide(L)'
;NVMEQHGIRFTNDPDKLKRSMDECNIAYLHAQLFNPAMKFVGPVRKALGVRTLFNLLGPLVNPCKPTYQLLGVADLAQMRLYTNVFYKLGIDFAVVNSLDSYDEISLTDEFKVMTRNYERIYRPQALGFNAAQPEELFGGACKEDAARIFDNILNNRATRAQTQCVIVNA
;
A
#
# COMPACT_ATOMS: atom_id res chain seq x y z
N ASN A 1 -0.09 -13.67 -4.19
CA ASN A 1 0.41 -12.64 -3.30
C ASN A 1 1.82 -13.02 -2.86
N VAL A 2 2.74 -12.05 -2.78
CA VAL A 2 4.16 -12.29 -2.42
C VAL A 2 4.28 -12.87 -1.02
N MET A 3 3.50 -12.39 -0.05
CA MET A 3 3.53 -12.91 1.33
C MET A 3 3.14 -14.40 1.40
N GLU A 4 2.20 -14.86 0.57
CA GLU A 4 1.83 -16.28 0.50
C GLU A 4 2.96 -17.14 -0.06
N GLN A 5 3.77 -16.64 -0.99
CA GLN A 5 4.96 -17.33 -1.51
C GLN A 5 6.01 -17.56 -0.42
N HIS A 6 6.06 -16.68 0.59
CA HIS A 6 6.90 -16.84 1.78
C HIS A 6 6.24 -17.66 2.90
N GLY A 7 5.12 -18.36 2.61
CA GLY A 7 4.44 -19.23 3.56
C GLY A 7 3.57 -18.52 4.60
N ILE A 8 3.38 -17.20 4.47
CA ILE A 8 2.50 -16.46 5.37
C ILE A 8 1.06 -16.83 5.05
N ARG A 9 0.34 -17.31 6.06
CA ARG A 9 -1.08 -17.65 5.99
C ARG A 9 -1.89 -16.56 6.68
N PHE A 10 -2.71 -15.85 5.92
CA PHE A 10 -3.61 -14.86 6.49
C PHE A 10 -4.65 -15.52 7.40
N THR A 11 -4.92 -14.89 8.53
CA THR A 11 -5.84 -15.40 9.55
C THR A 11 -6.68 -14.26 10.12
N ASN A 12 -7.83 -14.59 10.69
CA ASN A 12 -8.64 -13.69 11.52
C ASN A 12 -8.70 -14.17 12.98
N ASP A 13 -7.84 -15.09 13.36
CA ASP A 13 -7.67 -15.57 14.72
C ASP A 13 -7.00 -14.47 15.58
N PRO A 14 -7.70 -13.90 16.60
CA PRO A 14 -7.19 -12.77 17.38
C PRO A 14 -5.89 -13.09 18.13
N ASP A 15 -5.75 -14.32 18.62
CA ASP A 15 -4.57 -14.71 19.42
C ASP A 15 -3.32 -14.78 18.55
N LYS A 16 -3.46 -15.30 17.32
CA LYS A 16 -2.37 -15.33 16.35
C LYS A 16 -1.96 -13.92 15.89
N LEU A 17 -2.94 -13.05 15.67
CA LEU A 17 -2.67 -11.67 15.30
C LEU A 17 -2.01 -10.89 16.42
N LYS A 18 -2.49 -11.07 17.66
CA LYS A 18 -1.87 -10.48 18.84
C LYS A 18 -0.43 -10.94 18.99
N ARG A 19 -0.17 -12.25 18.89
CA ARG A 19 1.17 -12.80 18.97
C ARG A 19 2.09 -12.24 17.87
N SER A 20 1.58 -12.07 16.64
CA SER A 20 2.33 -11.45 15.55
C SER A 20 2.71 -10.00 15.89
N MET A 21 1.80 -9.23 16.49
CA MET A 21 2.11 -7.89 16.96
C MET A 21 3.14 -7.88 18.09
N ASP A 22 2.99 -8.78 19.07
CA ASP A 22 3.88 -8.85 20.24
C ASP A 22 5.31 -9.30 19.85
N GLU A 23 5.44 -10.21 18.87
CA GLU A 23 6.73 -10.77 18.44
C GLU A 23 7.41 -9.97 17.32
N CYS A 24 6.62 -9.42 16.37
CA CYS A 24 7.14 -8.84 15.13
C CYS A 24 6.73 -7.38 14.91
N ASN A 25 5.83 -6.81 15.72
CA ASN A 25 5.21 -5.50 15.53
C ASN A 25 4.46 -5.35 14.19
N ILE A 26 4.09 -6.46 13.54
CA ILE A 26 3.36 -6.49 12.28
C ILE A 26 2.24 -7.53 12.36
N ALA A 27 1.03 -7.17 11.88
CA ALA A 27 -0.05 -8.10 11.65
C ALA A 27 -0.75 -7.80 10.31
N TYR A 28 -1.05 -8.85 9.54
CA TYR A 28 -1.72 -8.75 8.26
C TYR A 28 -3.23 -8.94 8.40
N LEU A 29 -3.98 -7.88 8.24
CA LEU A 29 -5.44 -7.89 8.31
C LEU A 29 -6.03 -8.02 6.89
N HIS A 30 -6.20 -9.25 6.42
CA HIS A 30 -6.73 -9.51 5.08
C HIS A 30 -8.24 -9.16 5.02
N ALA A 31 -8.60 -8.15 4.24
CA ALA A 31 -9.95 -7.56 4.24
C ALA A 31 -11.09 -8.57 4.07
N GLN A 32 -10.92 -9.62 3.26
CA GLN A 32 -11.95 -10.66 3.03
C GLN A 32 -12.23 -11.52 4.27
N LEU A 33 -11.26 -11.64 5.19
CA LEU A 33 -11.44 -12.40 6.44
C LEU A 33 -12.17 -11.58 7.51
N PHE A 34 -11.99 -10.25 7.49
CA PHE A 34 -12.57 -9.35 8.49
C PHE A 34 -13.89 -8.72 8.06
N ASN A 35 -14.16 -8.67 6.76
CA ASN A 35 -15.37 -8.08 6.20
C ASN A 35 -16.11 -9.11 5.35
N PRO A 36 -17.00 -9.92 5.94
CA PRO A 36 -17.73 -10.97 5.22
C PRO A 36 -18.50 -10.46 4.00
N ALA A 37 -19.04 -9.24 4.07
CA ALA A 37 -19.70 -8.60 2.93
C ALA A 37 -18.81 -8.49 1.70
N MET A 38 -17.51 -8.26 1.87
CA MET A 38 -16.54 -8.19 0.76
C MET A 38 -16.39 -9.52 0.02
N LYS A 39 -16.63 -10.64 0.70
CA LYS A 39 -16.62 -11.98 0.09
C LYS A 39 -17.76 -12.16 -0.89
N PHE A 40 -18.96 -11.67 -0.56
CA PHE A 40 -20.13 -11.76 -1.43
C PHE A 40 -20.04 -10.85 -2.66
N VAL A 41 -19.43 -9.68 -2.52
CA VAL A 41 -19.26 -8.71 -3.63
C VAL A 41 -18.12 -9.07 -4.57
N GLY A 42 -17.17 -9.91 -4.15
CA GLY A 42 -16.01 -10.30 -4.93
C GLY A 42 -16.34 -10.86 -6.32
N PRO A 43 -17.18 -11.87 -6.45
CA PRO A 43 -17.60 -12.43 -7.74
C PRO A 43 -18.32 -11.40 -8.63
N VAL A 44 -19.20 -10.58 -8.04
CA VAL A 44 -19.93 -9.53 -8.76
C VAL A 44 -18.97 -8.48 -9.33
N ARG A 45 -18.00 -8.02 -8.53
CA ARG A 45 -16.96 -7.08 -8.97
C ARG A 45 -16.14 -7.62 -10.14
N LYS A 46 -15.76 -8.91 -10.05
CA LYS A 46 -15.00 -9.58 -11.11
C LYS A 46 -15.81 -9.68 -12.40
N ALA A 47 -17.11 -9.98 -12.29
CA ALA A 47 -18.02 -10.07 -13.44
C ALA A 47 -18.29 -8.71 -14.09
N LEU A 48 -18.42 -7.65 -13.29
CA LEU A 48 -18.66 -6.29 -13.79
C LEU A 48 -17.45 -5.68 -14.50
N GLY A 49 -16.21 -6.05 -14.13
CA GLY A 49 -15.00 -5.54 -14.72
C GLY A 49 -14.75 -4.03 -14.50
N VAL A 50 -15.57 -3.36 -13.68
CA VAL A 50 -15.49 -1.92 -13.41
C VAL A 50 -15.15 -1.64 -11.94
N ARG A 51 -14.52 -0.50 -11.69
CA ARG A 51 -14.29 -0.03 -10.31
C ARG A 51 -15.62 0.36 -9.67
N THR A 52 -15.86 -0.14 -8.48
CA THR A 52 -17.05 0.15 -7.68
C THR A 52 -16.65 0.75 -6.34
N LEU A 53 -17.63 1.27 -5.57
CA LEU A 53 -17.40 1.75 -4.20
C LEU A 53 -16.65 0.72 -3.32
N PHE A 54 -16.90 -0.57 -3.51
CA PHE A 54 -16.22 -1.63 -2.77
C PHE A 54 -14.71 -1.71 -3.02
N ASN A 55 -14.21 -1.13 -4.10
CA ASN A 55 -12.76 -1.00 -4.34
C ASN A 55 -12.14 0.06 -3.43
N LEU A 56 -12.93 1.03 -2.99
CA LEU A 56 -12.49 2.16 -2.19
C LEU A 56 -12.66 1.93 -0.68
N LEU A 57 -13.45 0.93 -0.27
CA LEU A 57 -13.75 0.71 1.15
C LEU A 57 -12.61 0.05 1.93
N GLY A 58 -11.72 -0.70 1.26
CA GLY A 58 -10.67 -1.48 1.93
C GLY A 58 -9.91 -0.69 3.01
N PRO A 59 -9.32 0.46 2.69
CA PRO A 59 -8.57 1.28 3.65
C PRO A 59 -9.42 1.84 4.79
N LEU A 60 -10.74 1.96 4.61
CA LEU A 60 -11.66 2.59 5.56
C LEU A 60 -12.30 1.60 6.56
N VAL A 61 -12.17 0.30 6.30
CA VAL A 61 -12.83 -0.75 7.09
C VAL A 61 -11.84 -1.58 7.92
N ASN A 62 -10.70 -1.01 8.28
CA ASN A 62 -9.74 -1.65 9.16
C ASN A 62 -10.38 -1.91 10.54
N PRO A 63 -10.47 -3.18 10.98
CA PRO A 63 -11.14 -3.53 12.24
C PRO A 63 -10.45 -2.95 13.48
N CYS A 64 -9.15 -2.64 13.38
CA CYS A 64 -8.37 -2.06 14.48
C CYS A 64 -8.62 -0.55 14.68
N LYS A 65 -9.33 0.11 13.75
CA LYS A 65 -9.61 1.56 13.81
C LYS A 65 -8.36 2.38 14.17
N PRO A 66 -7.31 2.34 13.33
CA PRO A 66 -6.03 2.95 13.65
C PRO A 66 -6.17 4.46 13.84
N THR A 67 -5.38 5.01 14.77
CA THR A 67 -5.29 6.47 14.99
C THR A 67 -4.55 7.15 13.85
N TYR A 68 -3.55 6.46 13.28
CA TYR A 68 -2.72 6.94 12.17
C TYR A 68 -2.88 6.04 10.96
N GLN A 69 -2.95 6.63 9.79
CA GLN A 69 -3.05 5.86 8.55
C GLN A 69 -2.18 6.45 7.44
N LEU A 70 -1.31 5.61 6.86
CA LEU A 70 -0.63 5.88 5.61
C LEU A 70 -1.40 5.17 4.49
N LEU A 71 -1.72 5.88 3.42
CA LEU A 71 -2.48 5.36 2.29
C LEU A 71 -1.89 5.82 0.97
N GLY A 72 -1.57 4.86 0.10
CA GLY A 72 -1.27 5.11 -1.29
C GLY A 72 -2.52 5.09 -2.16
N VAL A 73 -2.58 5.97 -3.16
CA VAL A 73 -3.69 6.08 -4.11
C VAL A 73 -3.18 6.27 -5.53
N ALA A 74 -3.89 5.69 -6.50
CA ALA A 74 -3.47 5.71 -7.90
C ALA A 74 -3.75 7.04 -8.63
N ASP A 75 -4.60 7.91 -8.07
CA ASP A 75 -4.96 9.19 -8.67
C ASP A 75 -5.37 10.25 -7.65
N LEU A 76 -5.34 11.51 -8.09
CA LEU A 76 -5.64 12.67 -7.24
C LEU A 76 -7.13 12.77 -6.84
N ALA A 77 -8.04 12.16 -7.59
CA ALA A 77 -9.46 12.13 -7.23
C ALA A 77 -9.67 11.22 -6.01
N GLN A 78 -9.02 10.06 -5.98
CA GLN A 78 -9.00 9.17 -4.82
C GLN A 78 -8.32 9.85 -3.62
N MET A 79 -7.20 10.55 -3.82
CA MET A 79 -6.54 11.32 -2.76
C MET A 79 -7.52 12.30 -2.11
N ARG A 80 -8.23 13.10 -2.89
CA ARG A 80 -9.24 14.04 -2.39
C ARG A 80 -10.38 13.34 -1.64
N LEU A 81 -10.84 12.21 -2.16
CA LEU A 81 -11.91 11.43 -1.53
C LEU A 81 -11.48 10.94 -0.13
N TYR A 82 -10.33 10.26 -0.05
CA TYR A 82 -9.86 9.67 1.21
C TYR A 82 -9.49 10.72 2.24
N THR A 83 -8.83 11.80 1.85
CA THR A 83 -8.49 12.89 2.77
C THR A 83 -9.73 13.52 3.38
N ASN A 84 -10.79 13.76 2.59
CA ASN A 84 -12.07 14.27 3.12
C ASN A 84 -12.73 13.29 4.09
N VAL A 85 -12.66 11.99 3.83
CA VAL A 85 -13.19 10.96 4.73
C VAL A 85 -12.39 10.93 6.03
N PHE A 86 -11.05 10.93 5.96
CA PHE A 86 -10.19 10.91 7.15
C PHE A 86 -10.35 12.16 8.02
N TYR A 87 -10.55 13.33 7.41
CA TYR A 87 -10.91 14.55 8.15
C TYR A 87 -12.19 14.37 8.96
N LYS A 88 -13.24 13.81 8.32
CA LYS A 88 -14.54 13.57 8.98
C LYS A 88 -14.46 12.51 10.07
N LEU A 89 -13.61 11.50 9.91
CA LEU A 89 -13.41 10.42 10.88
C LEU A 89 -12.46 10.80 12.02
N GLY A 90 -11.79 11.95 11.93
CA GLY A 90 -10.83 12.38 12.95
C GLY A 90 -9.53 11.57 12.97
N ILE A 91 -9.22 10.83 11.91
CA ILE A 91 -8.01 10.02 11.78
C ILE A 91 -6.85 10.92 11.35
N ASP A 92 -5.67 10.74 11.93
CA ASP A 92 -4.44 11.34 11.43
C ASP A 92 -3.92 10.51 10.25
N PHE A 93 -3.58 11.19 9.16
CA PHE A 93 -3.27 10.50 7.91
C PHE A 93 -2.12 11.14 7.14
N ALA A 94 -1.47 10.32 6.32
CA ALA A 94 -0.73 10.72 5.15
C ALA A 94 -1.26 9.96 3.93
N VAL A 95 -1.63 10.65 2.88
CA VAL A 95 -2.04 10.06 1.59
C VAL A 95 -0.99 10.41 0.56
N VAL A 96 -0.53 9.41 -0.19
CA VAL A 96 0.56 9.52 -1.17
C VAL A 96 0.05 9.12 -2.55
N ASN A 97 0.52 9.83 -3.57
CA ASN A 97 0.29 9.51 -4.98
C ASN A 97 1.49 9.95 -5.81
N SER A 98 2.09 9.08 -6.57
CA SER A 98 3.01 9.46 -7.63
C SER A 98 2.22 9.94 -8.84
N LEU A 99 2.62 11.07 -9.44
CA LEU A 99 1.82 11.73 -10.49
C LEU A 99 1.73 10.91 -11.78
N ASP A 100 2.60 9.94 -11.94
CA ASP A 100 2.59 8.91 -12.98
C ASP A 100 1.73 7.67 -12.64
N SER A 101 0.79 7.83 -11.67
CA SER A 101 -0.27 6.87 -11.32
C SER A 101 0.16 5.66 -10.48
N TYR A 102 1.26 5.76 -9.73
CA TYR A 102 1.55 4.77 -8.69
C TYR A 102 0.94 5.19 -7.35
N ASP A 103 0.51 4.19 -6.58
CA ASP A 103 -0.05 4.33 -5.24
C ASP A 103 1.03 4.29 -4.12
N GLU A 104 2.27 4.54 -4.48
CA GLU A 104 3.44 4.66 -3.61
C GLU A 104 4.39 5.72 -4.17
N ILE A 105 5.47 6.03 -3.47
CA ILE A 105 6.55 6.88 -4.00
C ILE A 105 7.38 6.02 -4.95
N SER A 106 7.18 6.19 -6.25
CA SER A 106 7.84 5.37 -7.27
C SER A 106 9.27 5.79 -7.58
N LEU A 107 9.64 7.04 -7.28
CA LEU A 107 10.86 7.72 -7.72
C LEU A 107 10.96 7.93 -9.24
N THR A 108 9.93 7.56 -10.01
CA THR A 108 9.91 7.74 -11.48
C THR A 108 9.46 9.13 -11.89
N ASP A 109 8.65 9.78 -11.06
CA ASP A 109 8.14 11.14 -11.30
C ASP A 109 7.99 11.89 -9.97
N GLU A 110 7.42 13.08 -10.03
CA GLU A 110 6.98 13.83 -8.86
C GLU A 110 5.87 13.06 -8.13
N PHE A 111 5.84 13.21 -6.83
CA PHE A 111 4.80 12.63 -6.00
C PHE A 111 4.18 13.66 -5.07
N LYS A 112 2.91 13.45 -4.77
CA LYS A 112 2.14 14.31 -3.89
C LYS A 112 1.89 13.63 -2.55
N VAL A 113 2.10 14.36 -1.48
CA VAL A 113 1.77 13.96 -0.12
C VAL A 113 0.72 14.91 0.43
N MET A 114 -0.33 14.36 1.00
CA MET A 114 -1.38 15.11 1.68
C MET A 114 -1.58 14.56 3.09
N THR A 115 -1.44 15.43 4.06
CA THR A 115 -1.66 15.14 5.47
C THR A 115 -2.76 16.05 6.02
N ARG A 116 -3.09 15.92 7.29
CA ARG A 116 -4.01 16.85 7.96
C ARG A 116 -3.52 18.30 7.93
N ASN A 117 -2.20 18.51 7.93
CA ASN A 117 -1.58 19.83 8.15
C ASN A 117 -1.01 20.47 6.89
N TYR A 118 -0.73 19.68 5.87
CA TYR A 118 -0.14 20.21 4.63
C TYR A 118 -0.47 19.33 3.41
N GLU A 119 -0.33 19.95 2.26
CA GLU A 119 -0.38 19.36 0.93
C GLU A 119 0.87 19.83 0.18
N ARG A 120 1.65 18.91 -0.37
CA ARG A 120 2.90 19.24 -1.06
C ARG A 120 3.23 18.24 -2.16
N ILE A 121 3.82 18.74 -3.23
CA ILE A 121 4.44 17.95 -4.29
C ILE A 121 5.95 17.94 -4.05
N TYR A 122 6.54 16.78 -4.18
CA TYR A 122 7.99 16.57 -4.05
C TYR A 122 8.56 15.98 -5.32
N ARG A 123 9.81 16.29 -5.58
CA ARG A 123 10.66 15.59 -6.54
C ARG A 123 11.55 14.60 -5.80
N PRO A 124 11.87 13.43 -6.39
CA PRO A 124 12.79 12.49 -5.78
C PRO A 124 14.09 13.14 -5.27
N GLN A 125 14.64 14.06 -6.06
CA GLN A 125 15.88 14.79 -5.74
C GLN A 125 15.77 15.66 -4.48
N ALA A 126 14.57 16.17 -4.18
CA ALA A 126 14.34 16.96 -2.96
C ALA A 126 14.50 16.14 -1.67
N LEU A 127 14.37 14.80 -1.78
CA LEU A 127 14.61 13.85 -0.69
C LEU A 127 16.00 13.19 -0.77
N GLY A 128 16.87 13.63 -1.68
CA GLY A 128 18.19 13.05 -1.87
C GLY A 128 18.24 11.75 -2.68
N PHE A 129 17.15 11.39 -3.35
CA PHE A 129 17.07 10.22 -4.22
C PHE A 129 17.29 10.58 -5.69
N ASN A 130 17.81 9.64 -6.47
CA ASN A 130 17.82 9.79 -7.92
C ASN A 130 16.45 9.41 -8.50
N ALA A 131 16.10 10.02 -9.64
CA ALA A 131 14.97 9.53 -10.41
C ALA A 131 15.28 8.12 -10.95
N ALA A 132 14.29 7.23 -10.90
CA ALA A 132 14.35 5.90 -11.46
C ALA A 132 13.59 5.86 -12.81
N GLN A 133 13.96 4.91 -13.66
CA GLN A 133 13.15 4.59 -14.83
C GLN A 133 12.12 3.50 -14.47
N PRO A 134 10.92 3.49 -15.06
CA PRO A 134 9.90 2.48 -14.75
C PRO A 134 10.39 1.05 -14.91
N GLU A 135 11.26 0.78 -15.89
CA GLU A 135 11.84 -0.53 -16.18
C GLU A 135 12.75 -1.03 -15.05
N GLU A 136 13.40 -0.11 -14.30
CA GLU A 136 14.26 -0.46 -13.16
C GLU A 136 13.45 -0.95 -11.95
N LEU A 137 12.15 -0.62 -11.92
CA LEU A 137 11.22 -1.00 -10.85
C LEU A 137 10.30 -2.16 -11.25
N PHE A 138 10.54 -2.80 -12.41
CA PHE A 138 9.73 -3.91 -12.86
C PHE A 138 9.70 -5.05 -11.84
N GLY A 139 8.50 -5.39 -11.38
CA GLY A 139 8.24 -6.34 -10.29
C GLY A 139 8.30 -7.82 -10.68
N GLY A 140 8.73 -8.14 -11.92
CA GLY A 140 8.76 -9.51 -12.43
C GLY A 140 7.51 -9.88 -13.23
N ALA A 141 7.59 -10.98 -13.99
CA ALA A 141 6.51 -11.47 -14.83
C ALA A 141 5.55 -12.43 -14.09
N CYS A 142 5.98 -12.97 -12.95
CA CYS A 142 5.21 -13.93 -12.15
C CYS A 142 5.39 -13.68 -10.63
N LYS A 143 4.63 -14.40 -9.82
CA LYS A 143 4.69 -14.27 -8.35
C LYS A 143 6.03 -14.69 -7.77
N GLU A 144 6.66 -15.67 -8.39
CA GLU A 144 7.96 -16.21 -8.02
C GLU A 144 9.06 -15.18 -8.25
N ASP A 145 9.01 -14.45 -9.38
CA ASP A 145 9.93 -13.34 -9.65
C ASP A 145 9.77 -12.22 -8.62
N ALA A 146 8.53 -11.84 -8.32
CA ALA A 146 8.24 -10.83 -7.31
C ALA A 146 8.73 -11.24 -5.91
N ALA A 147 8.56 -12.50 -5.53
CA ALA A 147 9.08 -13.04 -4.27
C ALA A 147 10.62 -13.00 -4.23
N ARG A 148 11.28 -13.36 -5.33
CA ARG A 148 12.74 -13.28 -5.44
C ARG A 148 13.27 -11.85 -5.35
N ILE A 149 12.56 -10.88 -5.96
CA ILE A 149 12.91 -9.46 -5.86
C ILE A 149 12.78 -9.00 -4.42
N PHE A 150 11.69 -9.36 -3.75
CA PHE A 150 11.45 -9.07 -2.34
C PHE A 150 12.58 -9.61 -1.45
N ASP A 151 12.97 -10.87 -1.63
CA ASP A 151 14.09 -11.49 -0.90
C ASP A 151 15.42 -10.78 -1.18
N ASN A 152 15.67 -10.39 -2.42
CA ASN A 152 16.88 -9.66 -2.78
C ASN A 152 16.95 -8.30 -2.08
N ILE A 153 15.82 -7.59 -1.96
CA ILE A 153 15.75 -6.31 -1.23
C ILE A 153 16.09 -6.53 0.24
N LEU A 154 15.45 -7.49 0.90
CA LEU A 154 15.68 -7.79 2.31
C LEU A 154 17.12 -8.25 2.61
N ASN A 155 17.76 -8.90 1.66
CA ASN A 155 19.13 -9.41 1.77
C ASN A 155 20.20 -8.45 1.21
N ASN A 156 19.85 -7.18 0.90
CA ASN A 156 20.75 -6.19 0.31
C ASN A 156 21.39 -6.64 -1.02
N ARG A 157 20.65 -7.39 -1.84
CA ARG A 157 21.07 -7.90 -3.17
C ARG A 157 20.26 -7.29 -4.32
N ALA A 158 19.37 -6.34 -4.00
CA ALA A 158 18.55 -5.66 -5.00
C ALA A 158 19.36 -4.61 -5.78
N THR A 159 18.78 -4.14 -6.88
CA THR A 159 19.32 -3.00 -7.60
C THR A 159 19.23 -1.73 -6.75
N ARG A 160 20.02 -0.71 -7.13
CA ARG A 160 19.97 0.59 -6.44
C ARG A 160 18.57 1.21 -6.50
N ALA A 161 17.92 1.18 -7.66
CA ALA A 161 16.59 1.73 -7.85
C ALA A 161 15.55 1.03 -6.96
N GLN A 162 15.54 -0.32 -6.94
CA GLN A 162 14.65 -1.11 -6.08
C GLN A 162 14.86 -0.78 -4.60
N THR A 163 16.12 -0.73 -4.16
CA THR A 163 16.45 -0.42 -2.77
C THR A 163 16.01 1.00 -2.39
N GLN A 164 16.29 2.00 -3.24
CA GLN A 164 15.90 3.38 -2.98
C GLN A 164 14.37 3.56 -2.96
N CYS A 165 13.65 2.87 -3.85
CA CYS A 165 12.19 2.92 -3.88
C CYS A 165 11.57 2.34 -2.60
N VAL A 166 12.13 1.29 -2.04
CA VAL A 166 11.66 0.74 -0.76
C VAL A 166 12.00 1.67 0.40
N ILE A 167 13.23 2.19 0.45
CA ILE A 167 13.66 3.08 1.54
C ILE A 167 12.83 4.37 1.62
N VAL A 168 12.45 4.95 0.47
CA VAL A 168 11.67 6.19 0.46
C VAL A 168 10.24 5.99 0.96
N ASN A 169 9.71 4.77 0.89
CA ASN A 169 8.38 4.41 1.38
C ASN A 169 8.39 3.87 2.82
N ALA A 170 9.54 3.51 3.38
CA ALA A 170 9.71 3.00 4.74
C ALA A 170 9.94 4.12 5.76
#